data_667c1fe9afe8fe785416960fbc949075
#
_entry.id   667c1fe9afe8fe785416960fbc949075
#
_cell.length_a   1.000
_cell.length_b   1.000
_cell.length_c   1.000
_cell.angle_alpha   90.00
_cell.angle_beta   90.00
_cell.angle_gamma   90.00
#
_symmetry.space_group_name_H-M   'P 1'
#
loop_
_entity.id
_entity.type
_entity.pdbx_description
1 polymer ?
#
loop_
_entity_poly.entity_id
_entity_poly.type
_entity_poly.pdbx_seq_one_letter_code
_entity_poly.pdbx_strand_id
1 'polypeptide(L)'
;MKLYQKLGMLFTLGILCVQPALAGISIGTSRIIFHEKNSSQSVDINNSSTSQTYLINVGISDTLNAKTANTAFLPTPALFRIEPDSRNTVRILKKAYNLPSDRESLFYFNVMAIPTGKVGEADTGNSLGGTLQVATGNTVKLFYRPDNLPMTQKEAMGKLELTRAGNSVKVFNPTPYYISLRKLVVNGRSVKLDVIKGTSMIAPFSANTYPV
;
A
#
# COMPACT_ATOMS: atom_id res chain seq x y z
N MET A 1 15.56 -48.31 -21.21
CA MET A 1 16.56 -47.31 -20.72
C MET A 1 16.32 -45.87 -21.19
N LYS A 2 15.82 -45.61 -22.41
CA LYS A 2 15.70 -44.22 -22.93
C LYS A 2 14.55 -43.37 -22.32
N LEU A 3 13.51 -43.96 -21.75
CA LEU A 3 12.37 -43.22 -21.17
C LEU A 3 12.68 -42.64 -19.80
N TYR A 4 13.36 -43.39 -18.93
CA TYR A 4 13.77 -42.94 -17.61
C TYR A 4 14.83 -41.83 -17.63
N GLN A 5 15.72 -41.85 -18.64
CA GLN A 5 16.71 -40.78 -18.83
C GLN A 5 16.04 -39.46 -19.27
N LYS A 6 15.00 -39.51 -20.11
CA LYS A 6 14.25 -38.30 -20.49
C LYS A 6 13.41 -37.76 -19.32
N LEU A 7 12.83 -38.64 -18.49
CA LEU A 7 12.08 -38.23 -17.30
C LEU A 7 12.97 -37.62 -16.24
N GLY A 8 14.17 -38.15 -16.01
CA GLY A 8 15.19 -37.60 -15.11
C GLY A 8 15.68 -36.23 -15.56
N MET A 9 15.89 -36.04 -16.86
CA MET A 9 16.34 -34.78 -17.47
C MET A 9 15.25 -33.67 -17.37
N LEU A 10 13.95 -34.02 -17.46
CA LEU A 10 12.85 -33.09 -17.27
C LEU A 10 12.69 -32.67 -15.82
N PHE A 11 12.95 -33.57 -14.87
CA PHE A 11 12.88 -33.28 -13.43
C PHE A 11 14.03 -32.37 -12.96
N THR A 12 15.25 -32.56 -13.49
CA THR A 12 16.41 -31.71 -13.21
C THR A 12 16.26 -30.30 -13.79
N LEU A 13 15.62 -30.15 -14.94
CA LEU A 13 15.40 -28.84 -15.56
C LEU A 13 14.36 -28.00 -14.77
N GLY A 14 13.39 -28.63 -14.08
CA GLY A 14 12.38 -27.97 -13.27
C GLY A 14 12.90 -27.36 -11.96
N ILE A 15 14.02 -27.88 -11.42
CA ILE A 15 14.61 -27.43 -10.15
C ILE A 15 15.46 -26.15 -10.33
N LEU A 16 15.94 -25.88 -11.54
CA LEU A 16 16.81 -24.73 -11.85
C LEU A 16 16.04 -23.38 -11.97
N CYS A 17 14.70 -23.36 -11.94
CA CYS A 17 13.89 -22.14 -12.11
C CYS A 17 13.39 -21.52 -10.81
N VAL A 18 13.83 -21.99 -9.63
CA VAL A 18 13.48 -21.34 -8.36
C VAL A 18 14.44 -20.16 -8.14
N GLN A 19 14.14 -19.04 -8.76
CA GLN A 19 14.82 -17.78 -8.47
C GLN A 19 14.35 -17.33 -7.07
N PRO A 20 15.25 -17.03 -6.10
CA PRO A 20 14.84 -16.42 -4.85
C PRO A 20 14.22 -15.06 -5.19
N ALA A 21 12.94 -14.87 -4.81
CA ALA A 21 12.32 -13.56 -4.86
C ALA A 21 13.07 -12.65 -3.88
N LEU A 22 13.90 -11.76 -4.40
CA LEU A 22 14.56 -10.74 -3.61
C LEU A 22 13.47 -9.76 -3.13
N ALA A 23 12.90 -10.05 -1.98
CA ALA A 23 12.03 -9.11 -1.30
C ALA A 23 12.91 -7.97 -0.77
N GLY A 24 12.54 -6.74 -1.10
CA GLY A 24 13.21 -5.54 -0.64
C GLY A 24 12.51 -4.94 0.58
N ILE A 25 12.15 -3.65 0.49
CA ILE A 25 11.48 -2.94 1.58
C ILE A 25 9.99 -3.26 1.60
N SER A 26 9.47 -3.55 2.79
CA SER A 26 8.05 -3.79 3.04
C SER A 26 7.54 -3.00 4.25
N ILE A 27 6.26 -2.65 4.22
CA ILE A 27 5.55 -2.04 5.34
C ILE A 27 4.83 -3.16 6.09
N GLY A 28 5.01 -3.26 7.41
CA GLY A 28 4.50 -4.34 8.26
C GLY A 28 2.98 -4.45 8.37
N THR A 29 2.24 -3.61 7.63
CA THR A 29 0.77 -3.62 7.62
C THR A 29 0.23 -3.26 6.24
N SER A 30 -0.96 -3.78 5.90
CA SER A 30 -1.66 -3.45 4.64
C SER A 30 -2.49 -2.16 4.72
N ARG A 31 -2.76 -1.66 5.94
CA ARG A 31 -3.45 -0.40 6.22
C ARG A 31 -3.14 0.05 7.64
N ILE A 32 -3.21 1.33 7.89
CA ILE A 32 -2.99 1.94 9.21
C ILE A 32 -4.33 2.50 9.67
N ILE A 33 -4.74 2.19 10.91
CA ILE A 33 -5.89 2.81 11.57
C ILE A 33 -5.36 3.67 12.71
N PHE A 34 -5.50 4.97 12.57
CA PHE A 34 -5.14 5.94 13.59
C PHE A 34 -6.41 6.32 14.36
N HIS A 35 -6.57 5.80 15.57
CA HIS A 35 -7.70 6.14 16.43
C HIS A 35 -7.55 7.54 17.03
N GLU A 36 -8.65 8.28 17.13
CA GLU A 36 -8.67 9.66 17.64
C GLU A 36 -8.01 9.83 19.00
N LYS A 37 -8.26 8.89 19.92
CA LYS A 37 -7.69 8.87 21.28
C LYS A 37 -6.18 8.67 21.32
N ASN A 38 -5.59 8.17 20.24
CA ASN A 38 -4.15 7.91 20.21
C ASN A 38 -3.39 9.20 19.88
N SER A 39 -2.33 9.48 20.62
CA SER A 39 -1.39 10.56 20.29
C SER A 39 -0.42 10.17 19.17
N SER A 40 -0.20 8.87 18.97
CA SER A 40 0.69 8.33 17.94
C SER A 40 0.31 6.91 17.53
N GLN A 41 0.77 6.51 16.35
CA GLN A 41 0.65 5.16 15.80
C GLN A 41 2.01 4.71 15.25
N SER A 42 2.47 3.53 15.64
CA SER A 42 3.73 2.95 15.15
C SER A 42 3.50 2.08 13.92
N VAL A 43 4.43 2.14 12.99
CA VAL A 43 4.45 1.34 11.76
C VAL A 43 5.85 0.82 11.52
N ASP A 44 5.97 -0.50 11.34
CA ASP A 44 7.25 -1.13 11.06
C ASP A 44 7.57 -1.12 9.57
N ILE A 45 8.81 -0.83 9.25
CA ILE A 45 9.38 -0.94 7.92
C ILE A 45 10.48 -2.00 7.99
N ASN A 46 10.38 -3.03 7.15
CA ASN A 46 11.31 -4.14 7.14
C ASN A 46 12.13 -4.12 5.85
N ASN A 47 13.43 -4.36 5.99
CA ASN A 47 14.32 -4.68 4.89
C ASN A 47 14.64 -6.17 4.93
N SER A 48 14.11 -6.92 3.99
CA SER A 48 14.35 -8.37 3.85
C SER A 48 15.48 -8.70 2.86
N SER A 49 16.14 -7.70 2.31
CA SER A 49 17.37 -7.90 1.53
C SER A 49 18.50 -8.32 2.45
N THR A 50 19.26 -9.33 2.07
CA THR A 50 20.41 -9.83 2.83
C THR A 50 21.70 -9.02 2.59
N SER A 51 21.71 -8.15 1.58
CA SER A 51 22.93 -7.42 1.17
C SER A 51 22.71 -5.94 0.91
N GLN A 52 21.48 -5.51 0.65
CA GLN A 52 21.20 -4.14 0.23
C GLN A 52 20.77 -3.26 1.40
N THR A 53 21.48 -2.17 1.62
CA THR A 53 21.08 -1.07 2.50
C THR A 53 20.23 -0.06 1.73
N TYR A 54 19.25 0.54 2.38
CA TYR A 54 18.40 1.57 1.79
C TYR A 54 18.38 2.85 2.63
N LEU A 55 18.30 3.98 1.94
CA LEU A 55 17.85 5.25 2.53
C LEU A 55 16.32 5.30 2.38
N ILE A 56 15.63 5.38 3.49
CA ILE A 56 14.17 5.39 3.54
C ILE A 56 13.69 6.81 3.74
N ASN A 57 12.82 7.27 2.84
CA ASN A 57 12.08 8.53 2.98
C ASN A 57 10.60 8.21 3.21
N VAL A 58 10.04 8.73 4.30
CA VAL A 58 8.65 8.52 4.71
C VAL A 58 7.89 9.82 4.65
N GLY A 59 6.74 9.80 3.99
CA GLY A 59 5.84 10.93 3.90
C GLY A 59 4.38 10.53 4.14
N ILE A 60 3.53 11.50 4.44
CA ILE A 60 2.07 11.32 4.49
C ILE A 60 1.45 12.35 3.56
N SER A 61 0.49 11.91 2.73
CA SER A 61 -0.19 12.74 1.74
C SER A 61 -1.70 12.56 1.79
N ASP A 62 -2.43 13.55 1.28
CA ASP A 62 -3.90 13.50 1.13
C ASP A 62 -4.32 12.73 -0.12
N THR A 63 -3.41 12.53 -1.06
CA THR A 63 -3.67 11.87 -2.34
C THR A 63 -2.73 10.70 -2.57
N LEU A 64 -3.18 9.71 -3.34
CA LEU A 64 -2.39 8.54 -3.69
C LEU A 64 -1.08 8.91 -4.43
N ASN A 65 -1.09 9.99 -5.21
CA ASN A 65 0.07 10.42 -5.99
C ASN A 65 1.12 11.21 -5.18
N ALA A 66 0.95 11.32 -3.88
CA ALA A 66 1.86 12.00 -2.94
C ALA A 66 2.22 13.47 -3.32
N LYS A 67 1.43 14.12 -4.18
CA LYS A 67 1.70 15.48 -4.66
C LYS A 67 1.50 16.55 -3.60
N THR A 68 0.69 16.27 -2.58
CA THR A 68 0.37 17.21 -1.51
C THR A 68 0.79 16.61 -0.18
N ALA A 69 1.76 17.25 0.48
CA ALA A 69 2.15 16.85 1.83
C ALA A 69 0.98 17.11 2.79
N ASN A 70 0.63 16.10 3.58
CA ASN A 70 -0.38 16.26 4.62
C ASN A 70 0.18 17.02 5.81
N THR A 71 -0.63 17.88 6.41
CA THR A 71 -0.25 18.68 7.58
C THR A 71 -0.81 18.11 8.90
N ALA A 72 -1.77 17.20 8.85
CA ALA A 72 -2.42 16.62 10.03
C ALA A 72 -1.53 15.61 10.78
N PHE A 73 -0.61 14.97 10.07
CA PHE A 73 0.26 13.92 10.60
C PHE A 73 1.73 14.17 10.29
N LEU A 74 2.60 13.69 11.18
CA LEU A 74 4.06 13.78 11.06
C LEU A 74 4.67 12.38 11.27
N PRO A 75 5.31 11.78 10.26
CA PRO A 75 6.10 10.57 10.46
C PRO A 75 7.45 10.91 11.12
N THR A 76 7.88 10.12 12.08
CA THR A 76 9.14 10.31 12.79
C THR A 76 9.82 8.96 13.06
N PRO A 77 11.05 8.74 12.56
CA PRO A 77 11.81 9.60 11.66
C PRO A 77 11.22 9.61 10.24
N ALA A 78 11.35 10.74 9.54
CA ALA A 78 10.92 10.87 8.13
C ALA A 78 12.00 10.40 7.15
N LEU A 79 13.26 10.42 7.57
CA LEU A 79 14.42 9.99 6.77
C LEU A 79 15.35 9.18 7.66
N PHE A 80 15.71 7.96 7.22
CA PHE A 80 16.65 7.10 7.94
C PHE A 80 17.24 6.04 7.02
N ARG A 81 18.36 5.47 7.45
CA ARG A 81 19.01 4.35 6.80
C ARG A 81 18.51 3.04 7.44
N ILE A 82 18.28 2.02 6.62
CA ILE A 82 17.93 0.68 7.07
C ILE A 82 18.90 -0.35 6.48
N GLU A 83 19.51 -1.10 7.37
CA GLU A 83 20.51 -2.11 7.01
C GLU A 83 19.86 -3.38 6.45
N PRO A 84 20.64 -4.26 5.79
CA PRO A 84 20.16 -5.59 5.41
C PRO A 84 19.57 -6.36 6.59
N ASP A 85 18.54 -7.16 6.30
CA ASP A 85 17.87 -8.05 7.26
C ASP A 85 17.48 -7.35 8.58
N SER A 86 17.02 -6.10 8.48
CA SER A 86 16.69 -5.28 9.65
C SER A 86 15.31 -4.68 9.57
N ARG A 87 14.83 -4.21 10.73
CA ARG A 87 13.54 -3.53 10.91
C ARG A 87 13.77 -2.18 11.57
N ASN A 88 12.99 -1.20 11.15
CA ASN A 88 12.90 0.09 11.83
C ASN A 88 11.43 0.46 12.03
N THR A 89 11.12 1.19 13.09
CA THR A 89 9.76 1.62 13.42
C THR A 89 9.63 3.12 13.20
N VAL A 90 8.65 3.52 12.39
CA VAL A 90 8.24 4.90 12.20
C VAL A 90 7.02 5.19 13.07
N ARG A 91 7.08 6.24 13.86
CA ARG A 91 5.96 6.74 14.65
C ARG A 91 5.25 7.85 13.88
N ILE A 92 3.96 7.69 13.66
CA ILE A 92 3.09 8.71 13.10
C ILE A 92 2.52 9.52 14.28
N LEU A 93 2.80 10.82 14.31
CA LEU A 93 2.29 11.73 15.32
C LEU A 93 1.13 12.53 14.76
N LYS A 94 0.05 12.72 15.52
CA LYS A 94 -1.06 13.61 15.16
C LYS A 94 -0.69 15.03 15.56
N LYS A 95 -0.79 15.97 14.61
CA LYS A 95 -0.69 17.41 14.87
C LYS A 95 -2.06 17.96 15.25
N ALA A 96 -2.10 19.18 15.80
CA ALA A 96 -3.35 19.92 16.01
C ALA A 96 -3.94 20.26 14.63
N TYR A 97 -4.98 19.55 14.24
CA TYR A 97 -5.67 19.72 12.97
C TYR A 97 -7.15 19.32 13.11
N ASN A 98 -8.04 20.10 12.54
CA ASN A 98 -9.48 19.81 12.57
C ASN A 98 -9.83 18.79 11.49
N LEU A 99 -9.98 17.53 11.91
CA LEU A 99 -10.53 16.47 11.08
C LEU A 99 -12.01 16.26 11.40
N PRO A 100 -12.83 15.82 10.43
CA PRO A 100 -14.23 15.46 10.69
C PRO A 100 -14.34 14.47 11.85
N SER A 101 -15.25 14.73 12.78
CA SER A 101 -15.50 13.87 13.94
C SER A 101 -16.64 12.87 13.72
N ASP A 102 -17.38 13.01 12.61
CA ASP A 102 -18.55 12.20 12.25
C ASP A 102 -18.22 11.06 11.28
N ARG A 103 -16.99 10.99 10.77
CA ARG A 103 -16.56 10.01 9.77
C ARG A 103 -15.06 9.79 9.74
N GLU A 104 -14.62 8.70 9.13
CA GLU A 104 -13.20 8.48 8.81
C GLU A 104 -12.67 9.51 7.81
N SER A 105 -11.38 9.85 7.97
CA SER A 105 -10.59 10.59 6.98
C SER A 105 -9.48 9.71 6.42
N LEU A 106 -9.22 9.82 5.11
CA LEU A 106 -8.23 9.00 4.41
C LEU A 106 -6.98 9.80 4.08
N PHE A 107 -5.86 9.20 4.36
CA PHE A 107 -4.51 9.65 4.02
C PHE A 107 -3.70 8.47 3.47
N TYR A 108 -2.52 8.78 2.94
CA TYR A 108 -1.61 7.78 2.37
C TYR A 108 -0.25 7.90 3.04
N PHE A 109 0.18 6.79 3.63
CA PHE A 109 1.52 6.65 4.19
C PHE A 109 2.44 6.10 3.10
N ASN A 110 3.41 6.91 2.70
CA ASN A 110 4.30 6.67 1.57
C ASN A 110 5.69 6.35 2.10
N VAL A 111 6.29 5.28 1.62
CA VAL A 111 7.67 4.89 1.91
C VAL A 111 8.41 4.80 0.59
N MET A 112 9.44 5.62 0.42
CA MET A 112 10.35 5.56 -0.72
C MET A 112 11.68 4.98 -0.25
N ALA A 113 12.12 3.93 -0.88
CA ALA A 113 13.37 3.24 -0.61
C ALA A 113 14.37 3.49 -1.74
N ILE A 114 15.47 4.14 -1.41
CA ILE A 114 16.57 4.46 -2.32
C ILE A 114 17.73 3.54 -1.95
N PRO A 115 18.17 2.63 -2.83
CA PRO A 115 19.31 1.77 -2.53
C PRO A 115 20.56 2.64 -2.32
N THR A 116 21.28 2.39 -1.19
CA THR A 116 22.55 3.03 -0.89
C THR A 116 23.63 1.98 -1.10
N GLY A 117 24.29 1.99 -2.22
CA GLY A 117 25.46 1.16 -2.49
C GLY A 117 26.44 1.97 -3.31
N LYS A 118 27.70 1.60 -3.28
CA LYS A 118 28.64 2.09 -4.27
C LYS A 118 28.02 1.80 -5.64
N VAL A 119 27.72 2.84 -6.41
CA VAL A 119 27.68 2.75 -7.87
C VAL A 119 28.97 2.00 -8.19
N GLY A 120 28.88 0.77 -8.69
CA GLY A 120 29.99 -0.16 -8.76
C GLY A 120 31.25 0.59 -9.13
N GLU A 121 32.34 0.34 -8.38
CA GLU A 121 33.64 0.70 -8.87
C GLU A 121 33.69 0.16 -10.29
N ALA A 122 33.62 1.05 -11.26
CA ALA A 122 33.85 0.68 -12.63
C ALA A 122 35.22 0.03 -12.61
N ASP A 123 35.24 -1.29 -12.81
CA ASP A 123 36.45 -2.01 -13.07
C ASP A 123 37.16 -1.19 -14.12
N THR A 124 38.41 -0.76 -13.84
CA THR A 124 39.19 0.16 -14.66
C THR A 124 39.61 -0.45 -16.00
N GLY A 125 38.75 -1.21 -16.60
CA GLY A 125 38.87 -1.86 -17.90
C GLY A 125 37.69 -1.47 -18.80
N ASN A 126 37.84 -0.36 -19.50
CA ASN A 126 37.27 -0.06 -20.84
C ASN A 126 35.81 -0.47 -21.14
N SER A 127 34.88 -0.53 -20.17
CA SER A 127 33.48 -0.71 -20.43
C SER A 127 32.70 0.57 -20.05
N LEU A 128 32.01 1.17 -21.01
CA LEU A 128 30.99 2.21 -20.87
C LEU A 128 29.76 1.61 -20.16
N GLY A 129 29.91 1.17 -18.91
CA GLY A 129 28.85 0.59 -18.09
C GLY A 129 28.17 1.68 -17.24
N GLY A 130 27.01 2.14 -17.64
CA GLY A 130 26.17 2.96 -16.78
C GLY A 130 25.52 2.12 -15.68
N THR A 131 25.55 2.59 -14.42
CA THR A 131 24.82 1.94 -13.31
C THR A 131 23.44 2.59 -13.15
N LEU A 132 22.38 1.79 -13.28
CA LEU A 132 21.01 2.25 -13.05
C LEU A 132 20.62 1.99 -11.59
N GLN A 133 20.30 3.05 -10.85
CA GLN A 133 19.75 2.98 -9.50
C GLN A 133 18.25 3.22 -9.53
N VAL A 134 17.46 2.24 -9.10
CA VAL A 134 15.99 2.32 -9.10
C VAL A 134 15.49 2.48 -7.66
N ALA A 135 14.84 3.61 -7.37
CA ALA A 135 14.11 3.79 -6.12
C ALA A 135 12.75 3.09 -6.21
N THR A 136 12.35 2.40 -5.15
CA THR A 136 11.05 1.74 -5.05
C THR A 136 10.17 2.44 -4.04
N GLY A 137 8.87 2.57 -4.36
CA GLY A 137 7.88 3.21 -3.50
C GLY A 137 6.78 2.25 -3.08
N ASN A 138 6.47 2.24 -1.79
CA ASN A 138 5.33 1.52 -1.22
C ASN A 138 4.37 2.51 -0.56
N THR A 139 3.06 2.37 -0.83
CA THR A 139 2.04 3.23 -0.25
C THR A 139 0.96 2.39 0.40
N VAL A 140 0.60 2.70 1.65
CA VAL A 140 -0.53 2.12 2.35
C VAL A 140 -1.52 3.19 2.78
N LYS A 141 -2.80 2.84 2.87
CA LYS A 141 -3.85 3.74 3.34
C LYS A 141 -3.73 3.96 4.84
N LEU A 142 -3.83 5.22 5.27
CA LEU A 142 -3.92 5.66 6.66
C LEU A 142 -5.33 6.22 6.88
N PHE A 143 -6.10 5.57 7.73
CA PHE A 143 -7.43 6.05 8.12
C PHE A 143 -7.35 6.67 9.51
N TYR A 144 -7.69 7.95 9.60
CA TYR A 144 -8.02 8.55 10.88
C TYR A 144 -9.45 8.16 11.23
N ARG A 145 -9.64 7.59 12.41
CA ARG A 145 -10.93 7.11 12.89
C ARG A 145 -11.34 7.80 14.16
N PRO A 146 -12.39 8.64 14.14
CA PRO A 146 -13.04 9.16 15.35
C PRO A 146 -13.53 8.02 16.26
N ASP A 147 -13.50 8.26 17.57
CA ASP A 147 -13.87 7.22 18.54
C ASP A 147 -15.41 7.10 18.72
N ASN A 148 -16.16 8.19 18.49
CA ASN A 148 -17.60 8.25 18.74
C ASN A 148 -18.46 8.06 17.48
N LEU A 149 -18.05 7.15 16.59
CA LEU A 149 -18.87 6.81 15.42
C LEU A 149 -20.11 5.99 15.81
N PRO A 150 -21.28 6.20 15.16
CA PRO A 150 -22.57 5.63 15.59
C PRO A 150 -22.70 4.12 15.38
N MET A 151 -21.72 3.49 14.75
CA MET A 151 -21.70 2.05 14.51
C MET A 151 -20.25 1.53 14.42
N THR A 152 -20.08 0.21 14.49
CA THR A 152 -18.78 -0.43 14.28
C THR A 152 -18.46 -0.59 12.79
N GLN A 153 -17.19 -0.73 12.44
CA GLN A 153 -16.78 -1.01 11.07
C GLN A 153 -17.39 -2.32 10.53
N LYS A 154 -17.56 -3.32 11.38
CA LYS A 154 -18.16 -4.62 11.01
C LYS A 154 -19.62 -4.45 10.57
N GLU A 155 -20.38 -3.67 11.30
CA GLU A 155 -21.78 -3.34 10.97
C GLU A 155 -21.88 -2.52 9.68
N ALA A 156 -20.94 -1.59 9.46
CA ALA A 156 -20.87 -0.74 8.27
C ALA A 156 -20.70 -1.54 6.98
N MET A 157 -19.92 -2.63 7.01
CA MET A 157 -19.62 -3.43 5.81
C MET A 157 -20.85 -4.02 5.11
N GLY A 158 -21.95 -4.25 5.83
CA GLY A 158 -23.20 -4.77 5.29
C GLY A 158 -24.22 -3.70 4.86
N LYS A 159 -23.88 -2.41 4.96
CA LYS A 159 -24.85 -1.30 4.80
C LYS A 159 -24.81 -0.62 3.42
N LEU A 160 -24.00 -1.11 2.48
CA LEU A 160 -23.98 -0.53 1.13
C LEU A 160 -25.34 -0.66 0.45
N GLU A 161 -25.81 0.43 -0.14
CA GLU A 161 -27.06 0.50 -0.90
C GLU A 161 -26.76 0.52 -2.39
N LEU A 162 -27.40 -0.37 -3.13
CA LEU A 162 -27.25 -0.49 -4.58
C LEU A 162 -28.53 -0.04 -5.27
N THR A 163 -28.42 0.91 -6.18
CA THR A 163 -29.53 1.41 -6.98
C THR A 163 -29.18 1.33 -8.46
N ARG A 164 -30.08 0.77 -9.26
CA ARG A 164 -29.91 0.74 -10.72
C ARG A 164 -30.18 2.13 -11.32
N ALA A 165 -29.28 2.58 -12.20
CA ALA A 165 -29.39 3.87 -12.90
C ALA A 165 -29.10 3.64 -14.40
N GLY A 166 -30.13 3.22 -15.16
CA GLY A 166 -29.99 2.87 -16.57
C GLY A 166 -29.00 1.72 -16.79
N ASN A 167 -27.93 1.98 -17.57
CA ASN A 167 -26.82 1.05 -17.83
C ASN A 167 -25.72 1.11 -16.75
N SER A 168 -26.04 1.62 -15.57
CA SER A 168 -25.09 1.75 -14.47
C SER A 168 -25.71 1.31 -13.16
N VAL A 169 -24.86 0.98 -12.18
CA VAL A 169 -25.25 0.76 -10.79
C VAL A 169 -24.57 1.82 -9.92
N LYS A 170 -25.37 2.56 -9.17
CA LYS A 170 -24.93 3.45 -8.11
C LYS A 170 -24.83 2.65 -6.83
N VAL A 171 -23.64 2.67 -6.20
CA VAL A 171 -23.39 2.08 -4.89
C VAL A 171 -23.16 3.22 -3.91
N PHE A 172 -24.10 3.37 -2.97
CA PHE A 172 -24.06 4.40 -1.92
C PHE A 172 -23.58 3.79 -0.61
N ASN A 173 -22.75 4.51 0.08
CA ASN A 173 -22.24 4.17 1.40
C ASN A 173 -22.87 5.12 2.45
N PRO A 174 -23.90 4.69 3.19
CA PRO A 174 -24.55 5.52 4.22
C PRO A 174 -23.79 5.53 5.55
N THR A 175 -22.59 4.96 5.60
CA THR A 175 -21.83 4.75 6.84
C THR A 175 -20.69 5.75 7.01
N PRO A 176 -20.20 5.97 8.24
CA PRO A 176 -19.06 6.85 8.51
C PRO A 176 -17.69 6.22 8.14
N TYR A 177 -17.66 5.03 7.58
CA TYR A 177 -16.42 4.31 7.25
C TYR A 177 -16.15 4.28 5.76
N TYR A 178 -14.88 4.28 5.38
CA TYR A 178 -14.47 3.91 4.02
C TYR A 178 -14.70 2.41 3.79
N ILE A 179 -15.43 2.06 2.75
CA ILE A 179 -15.68 0.65 2.38
C ILE A 179 -14.93 0.31 1.11
N SER A 180 -13.98 -0.65 1.23
CA SER A 180 -13.23 -1.16 0.09
C SER A 180 -13.97 -2.32 -0.56
N LEU A 181 -14.15 -2.24 -1.87
CA LEU A 181 -14.75 -3.30 -2.68
C LEU A 181 -13.64 -4.22 -3.21
N ARG A 182 -13.74 -5.49 -2.89
CA ARG A 182 -12.87 -6.51 -3.49
C ARG A 182 -13.36 -6.93 -4.88
N LYS A 183 -14.68 -7.02 -5.03
CA LYS A 183 -15.36 -7.43 -6.26
C LYS A 183 -16.77 -6.81 -6.27
N LEU A 184 -17.20 -6.36 -7.43
CA LEU A 184 -18.59 -5.97 -7.69
C LEU A 184 -19.08 -6.76 -8.89
N VAL A 185 -20.19 -7.50 -8.72
CA VAL A 185 -20.82 -8.28 -9.77
C VAL A 185 -22.26 -7.80 -9.92
N VAL A 186 -22.66 -7.47 -11.14
CA VAL A 186 -24.03 -7.03 -11.45
C VAL A 186 -24.54 -7.88 -12.62
N ASN A 187 -25.67 -8.54 -12.42
CA ASN A 187 -26.29 -9.45 -13.42
C ASN A 187 -25.29 -10.51 -13.96
N GLY A 188 -24.44 -11.07 -13.07
CA GLY A 188 -23.44 -12.07 -13.43
C GLY A 188 -22.17 -11.52 -14.09
N ARG A 189 -22.09 -10.22 -14.39
CA ARG A 189 -20.91 -9.56 -14.96
C ARG A 189 -20.07 -8.87 -13.91
N SER A 190 -18.76 -9.08 -13.96
CA SER A 190 -17.81 -8.40 -13.07
C SER A 190 -17.59 -6.96 -13.55
N VAL A 191 -17.73 -6.01 -12.63
CA VAL A 191 -17.42 -4.60 -12.87
C VAL A 191 -15.94 -4.37 -12.60
N LYS A 192 -15.28 -3.61 -13.49
CA LYS A 192 -13.86 -3.26 -13.32
C LYS A 192 -13.71 -2.24 -12.21
N LEU A 193 -13.02 -2.62 -11.14
CA LEU A 193 -12.62 -1.73 -10.05
C LEU A 193 -11.19 -1.25 -10.29
N ASP A 194 -10.94 0.04 -10.02
CA ASP A 194 -9.65 0.69 -10.25
C ASP A 194 -9.23 1.44 -8.98
N VAL A 195 -8.06 1.13 -8.46
CA VAL A 195 -7.51 1.75 -7.24
C VAL A 195 -7.11 3.20 -7.51
N ILE A 196 -6.50 3.46 -8.68
CA ILE A 196 -5.98 4.79 -9.04
C ILE A 196 -7.15 5.75 -9.27
N LYS A 197 -8.21 5.29 -9.94
CA LYS A 197 -9.43 6.06 -10.17
C LYS A 197 -10.34 6.13 -8.94
N GLY A 198 -9.98 5.48 -7.82
CA GLY A 198 -10.76 5.49 -6.59
C GLY A 198 -12.04 4.64 -6.64
N THR A 199 -12.30 3.88 -7.73
CA THR A 199 -13.54 3.10 -7.87
C THR A 199 -13.54 1.82 -7.05
N SER A 200 -12.40 1.41 -6.48
CA SER A 200 -12.28 0.26 -5.57
C SER A 200 -12.65 0.55 -4.12
N MET A 201 -13.04 1.79 -3.79
CA MET A 201 -13.39 2.19 -2.44
C MET A 201 -14.45 3.30 -2.47
N ILE A 202 -15.41 3.22 -1.54
CA ILE A 202 -16.47 4.22 -1.42
C ILE A 202 -16.25 4.98 -0.12
N ALA A 203 -16.14 6.31 -0.23
CA ALA A 203 -15.95 7.18 0.92
C ALA A 203 -17.19 7.22 1.82
N PRO A 204 -17.07 7.64 3.09
CA PRO A 204 -18.20 7.86 3.98
C PRO A 204 -19.24 8.77 3.36
N PHE A 205 -20.53 8.42 3.52
CA PHE A 205 -21.69 9.20 3.07
C PHE A 205 -21.65 9.61 1.60
N SER A 206 -21.03 8.78 0.77
CA SER A 206 -20.86 9.07 -0.67
C SER A 206 -21.23 7.88 -1.56
N ALA A 207 -21.28 8.10 -2.85
CA ALA A 207 -21.59 7.06 -3.82
C ALA A 207 -20.62 7.06 -5.00
N ASN A 208 -20.38 5.86 -5.53
CA ASN A 208 -19.74 5.66 -6.82
C ASN A 208 -20.74 5.06 -7.81
N THR A 209 -20.61 5.42 -9.08
CA THR A 209 -21.43 4.87 -10.18
C THR A 209 -20.54 4.01 -11.08
N TYR A 210 -21.01 2.81 -11.38
CA TYR A 210 -20.29 1.79 -12.14
C TYR A 210 -21.08 1.43 -13.40
N PRO A 211 -20.49 1.53 -14.60
CA PRO A 211 -21.12 1.05 -15.83
C PRO A 211 -21.24 -0.49 -15.79
N VAL A 212 -22.35 -1.04 -16.30
CA VAL A 212 -22.70 -2.47 -16.28
C VAL A 212 -23.18 -2.96 -17.65
#